data_6ee2ea54b27994279a602dd3ff0d13cc
#
_entry.id   6ee2ea54b27994279a602dd3ff0d13cc
#
_cell.length_a   1.000
_cell.length_b   1.000
_cell.length_c   1.000
_cell.angle_alpha   90.00
_cell.angle_beta   90.00
_cell.angle_gamma   90.00
#
_symmetry.space_group_name_H-M   'P 1'
#
loop_
_entity.id
_entity.type
_entity.pdbx_description
1 polymer ?
#
loop_
_entity_poly.entity_id
_entity_poly.type
_entity_poly.pdbx_seq_one_letter_code
_entity_poly.pdbx_strand_id
1 'polypeptide(L)'
;MSGSAERRRIQVAAPLPNTQQAMRRRNLSLVLHAVAAHGPLSRAAVAARVGLTRAAVSTLVDELIRDGLLVELGPSRPGTVGRPGSALQLNERGPAGLGAEIGVDHLAVCAVDLAGRIRARTELASANRDRSPAPVLTQLAGLVRQVAAEAELGGLRPVGLAVAVPGLVARDSSLVVRAPNLGWEGVDIGPELRAALPGLPVTVDNEANLGALAELWRGGQDPAPRDFVHVSAEIGIGAAVVLDGQLLRGTHGFAGELGHVPVRPEGPECACGGRGCLEQYAGEEAVLRASGLSPEEATAQHPGPGGRIAVLAVRAASGDQRARRALRGAGAALGIALAGAVNLLDPEKVVLGGALTPLAPWLLPALERELGQRLTDPARPGSGAVTVSRLGPDGPLLGAASSVVQAVLDDPAGFRDPAGADEPAGIRGSDA
;
A
#
# COMPACT_ATOMS: atom_id res chain seq x y z
N MET A 1 31.44 43.70 21.51
CA MET A 1 30.74 42.45 21.85
C MET A 1 30.56 41.68 20.57
N SER A 2 31.43 40.72 20.33
CA SER A 2 31.57 39.95 19.12
C SER A 2 30.72 38.68 19.24
N GLY A 3 29.63 38.59 18.49
CA GLY A 3 28.78 37.40 18.41
C GLY A 3 29.27 36.52 17.23
N SER A 4 29.95 35.44 17.53
CA SER A 4 30.35 34.43 16.55
C SER A 4 29.11 33.63 16.08
N ALA A 5 28.72 33.81 14.83
CA ALA A 5 27.72 33.00 14.17
C ALA A 5 28.33 31.61 13.88
N GLU A 6 27.95 30.63 14.66
CA GLU A 6 28.28 29.22 14.50
C GLU A 6 27.59 28.69 13.25
N ARG A 7 28.33 28.52 12.15
CA ARG A 7 27.84 27.90 10.92
C ARG A 7 27.58 26.42 11.20
N ARG A 8 26.29 26.01 11.32
CA ARG A 8 25.88 24.61 11.29
C ARG A 8 26.39 23.99 9.97
N ARG A 9 27.38 23.12 10.07
CA ARG A 9 27.79 22.26 8.94
C ARG A 9 26.61 21.33 8.64
N ILE A 10 26.12 21.38 7.40
CA ILE A 10 25.22 20.36 6.86
C ILE A 10 26.01 19.05 6.88
N GLN A 11 25.67 18.13 7.76
CA GLN A 11 26.16 16.76 7.70
C GLN A 11 25.48 16.09 6.50
N VAL A 12 26.19 16.02 5.39
CA VAL A 12 25.86 15.10 4.32
C VAL A 12 26.06 13.70 4.90
N ALA A 13 25.01 12.88 4.93
CA ALA A 13 25.09 11.50 5.37
C ALA A 13 26.22 10.83 4.59
N ALA A 14 27.17 10.22 5.30
CA ALA A 14 28.29 9.53 4.68
C ALA A 14 27.74 8.41 3.78
N PRO A 15 28.23 8.26 2.54
CA PRO A 15 27.83 7.14 1.70
C PRO A 15 28.14 5.84 2.46
N LEU A 16 27.15 4.94 2.51
CA LEU A 16 27.31 3.62 3.12
C LEU A 16 28.59 2.98 2.57
N PRO A 17 29.42 2.34 3.42
CA PRO A 17 30.68 1.76 2.97
C PRO A 17 30.36 0.76 1.84
N ASN A 18 31.01 0.93 0.68
CA ASN A 18 30.94 0.01 -0.46
C ASN A 18 31.67 -1.30 -0.12
N THR A 19 31.10 -2.04 0.84
CA THR A 19 31.62 -3.37 1.17
C THR A 19 31.18 -4.35 0.09
N GLN A 20 31.99 -5.35 -0.17
CA GLN A 20 31.66 -6.45 -1.09
C GLN A 20 30.30 -7.08 -0.73
N GLN A 21 29.98 -7.14 0.56
CA GLN A 21 28.71 -7.65 1.06
C GLN A 21 27.53 -6.73 0.69
N ALA A 22 27.64 -5.41 0.83
CA ALA A 22 26.61 -4.46 0.44
C ALA A 22 26.35 -4.51 -1.07
N MET A 23 27.40 -4.60 -1.88
CA MET A 23 27.29 -4.75 -3.32
C MET A 23 26.58 -6.07 -3.69
N ARG A 24 26.90 -7.18 -3.00
CA ARG A 24 26.23 -8.47 -3.22
C ARG A 24 24.75 -8.41 -2.89
N ARG A 25 24.36 -7.83 -1.74
CA ARG A 25 22.94 -7.63 -1.36
C ARG A 25 22.20 -6.83 -2.42
N ARG A 26 22.76 -5.72 -2.87
CA ARG A 26 22.18 -4.90 -3.95
C ARG A 26 22.00 -5.70 -5.25
N ASN A 27 22.99 -6.51 -5.63
CA ASN A 27 22.93 -7.30 -6.86
C ASN A 27 21.88 -8.42 -6.77
N LEU A 28 21.69 -9.07 -5.60
CA LEU A 28 20.60 -10.02 -5.36
C LEU A 28 19.23 -9.36 -5.55
N SER A 29 19.05 -8.17 -4.96
CA SER A 29 17.82 -7.38 -5.11
C SER A 29 17.56 -7.02 -6.58
N LEU A 30 18.57 -6.52 -7.32
CA LEU A 30 18.44 -6.19 -8.74
C LEU A 30 18.00 -7.40 -9.59
N VAL A 31 18.57 -8.57 -9.34
CA VAL A 31 18.21 -9.82 -10.04
C VAL A 31 16.75 -10.19 -9.73
N LEU A 32 16.35 -10.13 -8.45
CA LEU A 32 15.02 -10.52 -8.02
C LEU A 32 13.95 -9.54 -8.57
N HIS A 33 14.19 -8.23 -8.50
CA HIS A 33 13.33 -7.22 -9.12
C HIS A 33 13.20 -7.37 -10.63
N ALA A 34 14.29 -7.72 -11.34
CA ALA A 34 14.22 -7.94 -12.78
C ALA A 34 13.29 -9.10 -13.14
N VAL A 35 13.32 -10.20 -12.37
CA VAL A 35 12.40 -11.34 -12.56
C VAL A 35 10.98 -10.97 -12.14
N ALA A 36 10.80 -10.23 -11.02
CA ALA A 36 9.49 -9.79 -10.55
C ALA A 36 8.78 -8.90 -11.58
N ALA A 37 9.49 -7.95 -12.18
CA ALA A 37 8.91 -6.97 -13.09
C ALA A 37 8.61 -7.50 -14.50
N HIS A 38 9.34 -8.52 -14.96
CA HIS A 38 9.28 -8.92 -16.39
C HIS A 38 8.82 -10.37 -16.61
N GLY A 39 8.40 -11.07 -15.56
CA GLY A 39 7.96 -12.45 -15.63
C GLY A 39 9.10 -13.45 -15.95
N PRO A 40 8.82 -14.61 -16.50
CA PRO A 40 9.84 -15.63 -16.70
C PRO A 40 10.98 -15.14 -17.61
N LEU A 41 12.22 -15.10 -17.10
CA LEU A 41 13.41 -14.63 -17.81
C LEU A 41 14.52 -15.68 -17.78
N SER A 42 15.27 -15.84 -18.88
CA SER A 42 16.50 -16.61 -18.84
C SER A 42 17.61 -15.87 -18.06
N ARG A 43 18.60 -16.61 -17.50
CA ARG A 43 19.78 -16.02 -16.81
C ARG A 43 20.50 -15.00 -17.70
N ALA A 44 20.56 -15.23 -19.01
CA ALA A 44 21.15 -14.31 -19.97
C ALA A 44 20.32 -13.03 -20.14
N ALA A 45 18.99 -13.13 -20.16
CA ALA A 45 18.10 -11.98 -20.24
C ALA A 45 18.17 -11.13 -18.93
N VAL A 46 18.24 -11.78 -17.78
CA VAL A 46 18.48 -11.08 -16.51
C VAL A 46 19.81 -10.34 -16.55
N ALA A 47 20.92 -11.01 -16.95
CA ALA A 47 22.24 -10.38 -17.04
C ALA A 47 22.25 -9.12 -17.92
N ALA A 48 21.58 -9.17 -19.07
CA ALA A 48 21.47 -8.03 -19.98
C ALA A 48 20.69 -6.86 -19.36
N ARG A 49 19.65 -7.14 -18.57
CA ARG A 49 18.80 -6.09 -17.93
C ARG A 49 19.50 -5.42 -16.75
N VAL A 50 20.17 -6.21 -15.92
CA VAL A 50 20.78 -5.68 -14.70
C VAL A 50 22.22 -5.17 -14.92
N GLY A 51 22.79 -5.33 -16.13
CA GLY A 51 24.14 -4.87 -16.45
C GLY A 51 25.25 -5.65 -15.78
N LEU A 52 25.00 -6.91 -15.41
CA LEU A 52 25.97 -7.80 -14.78
C LEU A 52 26.48 -8.88 -15.78
N THR A 53 27.65 -9.50 -15.48
CA THR A 53 28.13 -10.62 -16.27
C THR A 53 27.26 -11.87 -16.10
N ARG A 54 27.20 -12.74 -17.11
CA ARG A 54 26.44 -14.00 -17.04
C ARG A 54 26.90 -14.90 -15.87
N ALA A 55 28.22 -14.94 -15.61
CA ALA A 55 28.77 -15.71 -14.50
C ALA A 55 28.31 -15.18 -13.14
N ALA A 56 28.35 -13.85 -12.95
CA ALA A 56 27.87 -13.22 -11.72
C ALA A 56 26.37 -13.51 -11.50
N VAL A 57 25.55 -13.33 -12.56
CA VAL A 57 24.10 -13.61 -12.47
C VAL A 57 23.84 -15.08 -12.17
N SER A 58 24.59 -16.02 -12.76
CA SER A 58 24.41 -17.45 -12.45
C SER A 58 24.64 -17.74 -10.96
N THR A 59 25.69 -17.19 -10.35
CA THR A 59 25.96 -17.35 -8.92
C THR A 59 24.85 -16.75 -8.05
N LEU A 60 24.37 -15.54 -8.40
CA LEU A 60 23.28 -14.88 -7.66
C LEU A 60 21.94 -15.62 -7.78
N VAL A 61 21.63 -16.12 -8.97
CA VAL A 61 20.42 -16.92 -9.23
C VAL A 61 20.47 -18.24 -8.44
N ASP A 62 21.61 -18.93 -8.44
CA ASP A 62 21.78 -20.18 -7.68
C ASP A 62 21.56 -19.95 -6.17
N GLU A 63 21.97 -18.79 -5.66
CA GLU A 63 21.69 -18.37 -4.28
C GLU A 63 20.18 -18.12 -4.07
N LEU A 64 19.53 -17.33 -4.94
CA LEU A 64 18.11 -17.03 -4.84
C LEU A 64 17.22 -18.28 -4.97
N ILE A 65 17.64 -19.26 -5.76
CA ILE A 65 16.95 -20.56 -5.85
C ILE A 65 17.13 -21.36 -4.55
N ARG A 66 18.35 -21.43 -4.01
CA ARG A 66 18.63 -22.11 -2.75
C ARG A 66 17.86 -21.49 -1.59
N ASP A 67 17.74 -20.16 -1.57
CA ASP A 67 16.99 -19.41 -0.55
C ASP A 67 15.45 -19.46 -0.79
N GLY A 68 15.00 -20.22 -1.81
CA GLY A 68 13.57 -20.43 -2.09
C GLY A 68 12.85 -19.21 -2.68
N LEU A 69 13.57 -18.22 -3.24
CA LEU A 69 13.00 -17.00 -3.81
C LEU A 69 12.70 -17.11 -5.30
N LEU A 70 13.50 -17.89 -6.02
CA LEU A 70 13.32 -18.19 -7.44
C LEU A 70 13.16 -19.69 -7.68
N VAL A 71 12.51 -20.02 -8.78
CA VAL A 71 12.44 -21.38 -9.33
C VAL A 71 12.84 -21.37 -10.81
N GLU A 72 13.45 -22.44 -11.28
CA GLU A 72 13.67 -22.68 -12.71
C GLU A 72 12.48 -23.44 -13.30
N LEU A 73 11.87 -22.85 -14.30
CA LEU A 73 10.92 -23.56 -15.16
C LEU A 73 11.72 -24.46 -16.10
N GLY A 74 11.22 -25.65 -16.37
CA GLY A 74 11.85 -26.56 -17.35
C GLY A 74 12.04 -25.89 -18.72
N PRO A 75 12.79 -26.51 -19.66
CA PRO A 75 13.14 -25.89 -20.93
C PRO A 75 11.88 -25.47 -21.69
N SER A 76 11.78 -24.18 -22.01
CA SER A 76 10.71 -23.62 -22.84
C SER A 76 10.73 -24.28 -24.24
N ARG A 77 9.58 -24.71 -24.74
CA ARG A 77 9.43 -25.31 -26.08
C ARG A 77 9.94 -24.36 -27.16
N PRO A 78 10.57 -24.85 -28.23
CA PRO A 78 11.40 -24.07 -29.10
C PRO A 78 10.63 -23.26 -30.13
N GLY A 79 11.04 -22.00 -30.32
CA GLY A 79 10.70 -21.14 -31.46
C GLY A 79 11.88 -20.33 -31.98
N THR A 80 13.04 -20.37 -31.31
CA THR A 80 14.25 -19.63 -31.74
C THR A 80 15.50 -20.49 -31.66
N VAL A 81 16.39 -20.31 -32.67
CA VAL A 81 17.67 -21.00 -32.80
C VAL A 81 18.56 -20.69 -31.58
N GLY A 82 18.85 -21.71 -30.75
CA GLY A 82 19.70 -21.62 -29.56
C GLY A 82 19.34 -22.71 -28.55
N ARG A 83 20.32 -23.16 -27.74
CA ARG A 83 20.08 -24.12 -26.63
C ARG A 83 19.02 -23.53 -25.69
N PRO A 84 17.87 -24.20 -25.42
CA PRO A 84 16.82 -23.68 -24.56
C PRO A 84 17.40 -23.41 -23.17
N GLY A 85 17.43 -22.15 -22.76
CA GLY A 85 17.75 -21.78 -21.36
C GLY A 85 16.52 -21.98 -20.49
N SER A 86 16.71 -22.51 -19.28
CA SER A 86 15.63 -22.53 -18.27
C SER A 86 15.20 -21.11 -17.95
N ALA A 87 13.89 -20.88 -17.89
CA ALA A 87 13.33 -19.60 -17.48
C ALA A 87 13.23 -19.52 -15.95
N LEU A 88 13.58 -18.37 -15.39
CA LEU A 88 13.48 -18.06 -13.96
C LEU A 88 12.14 -17.40 -13.67
N GLN A 89 11.51 -17.82 -12.61
CA GLN A 89 10.26 -17.25 -12.08
C GLN A 89 10.37 -17.07 -10.58
N LEU A 90 9.60 -16.10 -10.01
CA LEU A 90 9.43 -16.00 -8.56
C LEU A 90 8.82 -17.30 -8.03
N ASN A 91 9.29 -17.73 -6.86
CA ASN A 91 8.76 -18.92 -6.22
C ASN A 91 7.37 -18.62 -5.63
N GLU A 92 6.34 -19.26 -6.16
CA GLU A 92 4.95 -19.13 -5.69
C GLU A 92 4.67 -19.91 -4.39
N ARG A 93 5.62 -20.73 -3.93
CA ARG A 93 5.56 -21.51 -2.69
C ARG A 93 6.70 -21.17 -1.74
N GLY A 94 7.13 -19.93 -1.75
CA GLY A 94 8.21 -19.40 -0.93
C GLY A 94 7.71 -18.43 0.13
N PRO A 95 8.48 -17.38 0.40
CA PRO A 95 8.06 -16.32 1.30
C PRO A 95 6.74 -15.68 0.89
N ALA A 96 5.95 -15.30 1.90
CA ALA A 96 4.69 -14.58 1.72
C ALA A 96 4.59 -13.40 2.69
N GLY A 97 4.01 -12.30 2.22
CA GLY A 97 3.66 -11.15 3.04
C GLY A 97 2.25 -11.29 3.59
N LEU A 98 2.10 -11.06 4.89
CA LEU A 98 0.79 -10.90 5.50
C LEU A 98 0.44 -9.41 5.54
N GLY A 99 -0.77 -9.08 5.11
CA GLY A 99 -1.40 -7.77 5.27
C GLY A 99 -2.59 -7.88 6.21
N ALA A 100 -2.73 -6.92 7.08
CA ALA A 100 -3.90 -6.78 7.93
C ALA A 100 -4.44 -5.35 7.84
N GLU A 101 -5.74 -5.19 8.06
CA GLU A 101 -6.42 -3.90 8.08
C GLU A 101 -7.35 -3.83 9.28
N ILE A 102 -7.23 -2.74 10.02
CA ILE A 102 -8.15 -2.38 11.09
C ILE A 102 -9.06 -1.28 10.56
N GLY A 103 -10.16 -1.65 9.93
CA GLY A 103 -11.22 -0.71 9.55
C GLY A 103 -12.10 -0.34 10.73
N VAL A 104 -12.98 0.64 10.56
CA VAL A 104 -13.92 1.08 11.61
C VAL A 104 -15.05 0.08 11.81
N ASP A 105 -15.44 -0.63 10.76
CA ASP A 105 -16.54 -1.58 10.74
C ASP A 105 -16.09 -3.02 10.41
N HIS A 106 -14.78 -3.26 10.22
CA HIS A 106 -14.25 -4.57 9.88
C HIS A 106 -12.82 -4.78 10.35
N LEU A 107 -12.38 -6.04 10.32
CA LEU A 107 -10.99 -6.48 10.34
C LEU A 107 -10.76 -7.38 9.13
N ALA A 108 -9.70 -7.14 8.38
CA ALA A 108 -9.35 -7.96 7.24
C ALA A 108 -7.90 -8.42 7.31
N VAL A 109 -7.61 -9.62 6.80
CA VAL A 109 -6.26 -10.18 6.72
C VAL A 109 -6.11 -10.92 5.41
N CYS A 110 -4.96 -10.76 4.74
CA CYS A 110 -4.62 -11.57 3.58
C CYS A 110 -3.15 -12.03 3.59
N ALA A 111 -2.87 -13.10 2.88
CA ALA A 111 -1.53 -13.58 2.55
C ALA A 111 -1.29 -13.43 1.05
N VAL A 112 -0.14 -12.85 0.68
CA VAL A 112 0.25 -12.59 -0.70
C VAL A 112 1.60 -13.24 -0.97
N ASP A 113 1.71 -14.02 -2.07
CA ASP A 113 2.98 -14.61 -2.51
C ASP A 113 3.92 -13.57 -3.16
N LEU A 114 5.15 -13.97 -3.48
CA LEU A 114 6.13 -13.09 -4.13
C LEU A 114 5.67 -12.54 -5.48
N ALA A 115 4.78 -13.24 -6.19
CA ALA A 115 4.18 -12.79 -7.44
C ALA A 115 3.00 -11.82 -7.23
N GLY A 116 2.68 -11.52 -5.97
CA GLY A 116 1.59 -10.62 -5.61
C GLY A 116 0.19 -11.26 -5.67
N ARG A 117 0.05 -12.58 -5.74
CA ARG A 117 -1.25 -13.25 -5.76
C ARG A 117 -1.74 -13.48 -4.34
N ILE A 118 -3.02 -13.18 -4.11
CA ILE A 118 -3.69 -13.50 -2.84
C ILE A 118 -3.83 -15.02 -2.75
N ARG A 119 -3.32 -15.60 -1.67
CA ARG A 119 -3.31 -17.05 -1.44
C ARG A 119 -4.25 -17.49 -0.31
N ALA A 120 -4.49 -16.60 0.62
CA ALA A 120 -5.47 -16.75 1.69
C ALA A 120 -6.03 -15.37 2.04
N ARG A 121 -7.30 -15.29 2.43
CA ARG A 121 -7.95 -14.05 2.86
C ARG A 121 -9.09 -14.35 3.80
N THR A 122 -9.23 -13.53 4.82
CA THR A 122 -10.41 -13.50 5.68
C THR A 122 -10.80 -12.06 5.98
N GLU A 123 -12.09 -11.86 6.19
CA GLU A 123 -12.65 -10.56 6.58
C GLU A 123 -13.74 -10.81 7.63
N LEU A 124 -13.78 -9.96 8.63
CA LEU A 124 -14.71 -10.07 9.75
C LEU A 124 -15.37 -8.71 9.99
N ALA A 125 -16.69 -8.67 9.94
CA ALA A 125 -17.43 -7.49 10.39
C ALA A 125 -17.18 -7.25 11.89
N SER A 126 -16.69 -6.08 12.24
CA SER A 126 -16.28 -5.73 13.60
C SER A 126 -16.47 -4.25 13.83
N ALA A 127 -17.41 -3.89 14.69
CA ALA A 127 -17.64 -2.49 15.09
C ALA A 127 -16.48 -2.03 15.98
N ASN A 128 -15.46 -1.41 15.38
CA ASN A 128 -14.23 -1.01 16.08
C ASN A 128 -14.25 0.45 16.57
N ARG A 129 -15.23 1.25 16.16
CA ARG A 129 -15.40 2.62 16.62
C ARG A 129 -15.55 2.63 18.15
N ASP A 130 -14.73 3.47 18.81
CA ASP A 130 -14.70 3.65 20.29
C ASP A 130 -14.44 2.36 21.11
N ARG A 131 -14.01 1.27 20.45
CA ARG A 131 -13.51 0.08 21.17
C ARG A 131 -12.09 0.30 21.66
N SER A 132 -11.81 -0.20 22.86
CA SER A 132 -10.43 -0.23 23.36
C SER A 132 -9.52 -1.07 22.45
N PRO A 133 -8.23 -0.73 22.29
CA PRO A 133 -7.32 -1.40 21.37
C PRO A 133 -7.16 -2.91 21.64
N ALA A 134 -6.94 -3.31 22.89
CA ALA A 134 -6.57 -4.69 23.24
C ALA A 134 -7.54 -5.78 22.72
N PRO A 135 -8.89 -5.67 22.88
CA PRO A 135 -9.80 -6.63 22.27
C PRO A 135 -9.75 -6.68 20.74
N VAL A 136 -9.53 -5.52 20.09
CA VAL A 136 -9.41 -5.45 18.63
C VAL A 136 -8.14 -6.13 18.16
N LEU A 137 -7.01 -5.86 18.82
CA LEU A 137 -5.71 -6.48 18.50
C LEU A 137 -5.70 -7.99 18.78
N THR A 138 -6.34 -8.44 19.86
CA THR A 138 -6.51 -9.87 20.16
C THR A 138 -7.28 -10.58 19.03
N GLN A 139 -8.38 -9.97 18.57
CA GLN A 139 -9.20 -10.50 17.48
C GLN A 139 -8.43 -10.51 16.16
N LEU A 140 -7.71 -9.42 15.85
CA LEU A 140 -6.86 -9.33 14.67
C LEU A 140 -5.78 -10.41 14.67
N ALA A 141 -5.08 -10.60 15.79
CA ALA A 141 -4.05 -11.63 15.92
C ALA A 141 -4.63 -13.05 15.71
N GLY A 142 -5.88 -13.29 16.11
CA GLY A 142 -6.60 -14.52 15.80
C GLY A 142 -6.77 -14.75 14.30
N LEU A 143 -7.21 -13.73 13.57
CA LEU A 143 -7.37 -13.77 12.10
C LEU A 143 -6.02 -13.93 11.39
N VAL A 144 -4.97 -13.24 11.86
CA VAL A 144 -3.62 -13.38 11.31
C VAL A 144 -3.11 -14.81 11.44
N ARG A 145 -3.27 -15.46 12.62
CA ARG A 145 -2.89 -16.88 12.80
C ARG A 145 -3.67 -17.82 11.88
N GLN A 146 -4.96 -17.56 11.68
CA GLN A 146 -5.79 -18.36 10.76
C GLN A 146 -5.27 -18.25 9.33
N VAL A 147 -5.05 -17.03 8.80
CA VAL A 147 -4.58 -16.81 7.44
C VAL A 147 -3.15 -17.32 7.25
N ALA A 148 -2.28 -17.14 8.26
CA ALA A 148 -0.91 -17.68 8.22
C ALA A 148 -0.92 -19.21 8.11
N ALA A 149 -1.72 -19.91 8.92
CA ALA A 149 -1.84 -21.37 8.86
C ALA A 149 -2.40 -21.86 7.52
N GLU A 150 -3.39 -21.17 6.95
CA GLU A 150 -3.92 -21.47 5.61
C GLU A 150 -2.85 -21.29 4.53
N ALA A 151 -2.07 -20.22 4.60
CA ALA A 151 -0.97 -19.96 3.69
C ALA A 151 0.13 -21.04 3.79
N GLU A 152 0.48 -21.47 4.99
CA GLU A 152 1.46 -22.54 5.25
C GLU A 152 1.00 -23.88 4.70
N LEU A 153 -0.28 -24.22 4.82
CA LEU A 153 -0.87 -25.41 4.18
C LEU A 153 -0.77 -25.33 2.64
N GLY A 154 -0.79 -24.12 2.07
CA GLY A 154 -0.52 -23.86 0.64
C GLY A 154 0.95 -23.91 0.25
N GLY A 155 1.86 -24.21 1.19
CA GLY A 155 3.31 -24.26 0.97
C GLY A 155 3.99 -22.89 1.01
N LEU A 156 3.34 -21.86 1.55
CA LEU A 156 3.92 -20.54 1.76
C LEU A 156 4.57 -20.43 3.14
N ARG A 157 5.52 -19.51 3.26
CA ARG A 157 6.17 -19.15 4.52
C ARG A 157 5.94 -17.68 4.83
N PRO A 158 5.00 -17.32 5.71
CA PRO A 158 4.81 -15.96 6.16
C PRO A 158 6.11 -15.39 6.75
N VAL A 159 6.56 -14.21 6.27
CA VAL A 159 7.86 -13.63 6.67
C VAL A 159 7.71 -12.27 7.36
N GLY A 160 6.51 -11.74 7.45
CA GLY A 160 6.20 -10.50 8.13
C GLY A 160 4.72 -10.15 8.03
N LEU A 161 4.30 -9.21 8.86
CA LEU A 161 2.96 -8.63 8.90
C LEU A 161 3.07 -7.12 8.79
N ALA A 162 2.33 -6.52 7.86
CA ALA A 162 2.07 -5.10 7.88
C ALA A 162 0.59 -4.84 8.20
N VAL A 163 0.33 -3.82 9.00
CA VAL A 163 -1.02 -3.46 9.47
C VAL A 163 -1.39 -2.07 8.97
N ALA A 164 -2.48 -1.98 8.23
CA ALA A 164 -3.13 -0.74 7.84
C ALA A 164 -4.03 -0.25 8.97
N VAL A 165 -3.91 1.02 9.34
CA VAL A 165 -4.74 1.65 10.39
C VAL A 165 -5.20 3.02 9.90
N PRO A 166 -6.47 3.41 10.11
CA PRO A 166 -6.92 4.78 9.83
C PRO A 166 -6.31 5.76 10.85
N GLY A 167 -5.85 6.92 10.36
CA GLY A 167 -5.31 7.99 11.20
C GLY A 167 -3.79 8.15 11.15
N LEU A 168 -3.25 8.95 12.08
CA LEU A 168 -1.84 9.33 12.09
C LEU A 168 -0.99 8.24 12.73
N VAL A 169 -0.08 7.66 11.97
CA VAL A 169 0.93 6.71 12.45
C VAL A 169 2.29 7.38 12.46
N ALA A 170 3.02 7.31 13.57
CA ALA A 170 4.33 7.92 13.68
C ALA A 170 5.34 7.20 12.77
N ARG A 171 6.20 7.98 12.12
CA ARG A 171 7.20 7.46 11.20
C ARG A 171 8.13 6.44 11.87
N ASP A 172 8.41 5.35 11.17
CA ASP A 172 9.30 4.26 11.61
C ASP A 172 8.92 3.67 12.99
N SER A 173 7.62 3.65 13.29
CA SER A 173 7.05 3.23 14.56
C SER A 173 5.76 2.43 14.35
N SER A 174 5.26 1.81 15.41
CA SER A 174 3.93 1.19 15.48
C SER A 174 2.95 2.03 16.32
N LEU A 175 3.32 3.29 16.61
CA LEU A 175 2.52 4.20 17.40
C LEU A 175 1.44 4.87 16.54
N VAL A 176 0.20 4.55 16.83
CA VAL A 176 -0.99 5.28 16.35
C VAL A 176 -1.12 6.53 17.22
N VAL A 177 -0.68 7.67 16.68
CA VAL A 177 -0.69 8.94 17.40
C VAL A 177 -2.12 9.41 17.63
N ARG A 178 -2.95 9.31 16.58
CA ARG A 178 -4.37 9.67 16.63
C ARG A 178 -5.15 8.99 15.52
N ALA A 179 -6.19 8.26 15.88
CA ALA A 179 -7.17 7.65 14.97
C ALA A 179 -8.59 8.01 15.42
N PRO A 180 -9.10 9.20 15.04
CA PRO A 180 -10.38 9.72 15.55
C PRO A 180 -11.56 8.79 15.29
N ASN A 181 -11.57 8.11 14.14
CA ASN A 181 -12.62 7.19 13.73
C ASN A 181 -12.65 5.87 14.54
N LEU A 182 -11.54 5.52 15.20
CA LEU A 182 -11.43 4.41 16.13
C LEU A 182 -11.54 4.85 17.61
N GLY A 183 -11.45 6.16 17.89
CA GLY A 183 -11.35 6.69 19.25
C GLY A 183 -9.98 6.41 19.90
N TRP A 184 -8.92 6.18 19.12
CA TRP A 184 -7.59 5.85 19.64
C TRP A 184 -6.66 7.05 19.62
N GLU A 185 -5.89 7.22 20.71
CA GLU A 185 -4.89 8.26 20.85
C GLU A 185 -3.67 7.73 21.64
N GLY A 186 -2.47 7.88 21.08
CA GLY A 186 -1.22 7.47 21.70
C GLY A 186 -1.09 5.95 21.92
N VAL A 187 -1.65 5.13 21.01
CA VAL A 187 -1.69 3.67 21.13
C VAL A 187 -0.55 3.03 20.33
N ASP A 188 0.41 2.39 21.00
CA ASP A 188 1.43 1.57 20.33
C ASP A 188 0.91 0.12 20.17
N ILE A 189 0.49 -0.23 18.96
CA ILE A 189 -0.10 -1.55 18.67
C ILE A 189 0.94 -2.64 18.41
N GLY A 190 2.19 -2.27 18.14
CA GLY A 190 3.24 -3.22 17.78
C GLY A 190 3.64 -4.20 18.88
N PRO A 191 3.87 -3.74 20.12
CA PRO A 191 4.26 -4.65 21.23
C PRO A 191 3.24 -5.77 21.46
N GLU A 192 1.94 -5.44 21.47
CA GLU A 192 0.88 -6.42 21.69
C GLU A 192 0.79 -7.44 20.54
N LEU A 193 0.86 -6.97 19.28
CA LEU A 193 0.85 -7.84 18.12
C LEU A 193 2.10 -8.75 18.07
N ARG A 194 3.30 -8.22 18.37
CA ARG A 194 4.52 -9.03 18.41
C ARG A 194 4.48 -10.08 19.52
N ALA A 195 3.87 -9.76 20.66
CA ALA A 195 3.66 -10.74 21.75
C ALA A 195 2.68 -11.84 21.34
N ALA A 196 1.60 -11.49 20.61
CA ALA A 196 0.58 -12.43 20.14
C ALA A 196 1.04 -13.28 18.94
N LEU A 197 2.04 -12.81 18.16
CA LEU A 197 2.53 -13.38 16.91
C LEU A 197 4.06 -13.56 16.96
N PRO A 198 4.57 -14.45 17.83
CA PRO A 198 6.00 -14.62 18.02
C PRO A 198 6.71 -15.05 16.73
N GLY A 199 7.87 -14.48 16.46
CA GLY A 199 8.67 -14.78 15.27
C GLY A 199 8.23 -14.05 13.99
N LEU A 200 7.12 -13.32 14.01
CA LEU A 200 6.62 -12.55 12.86
C LEU A 200 6.94 -11.05 13.04
N PRO A 201 7.83 -10.46 12.25
CA PRO A 201 8.05 -9.01 12.23
C PRO A 201 6.76 -8.26 11.92
N VAL A 202 6.46 -7.21 12.70
CA VAL A 202 5.24 -6.39 12.55
C VAL A 202 5.60 -4.96 12.23
N THR A 203 5.03 -4.43 11.16
CA THR A 203 5.05 -3.01 10.76
C THR A 203 3.65 -2.44 10.74
N VAL A 204 3.52 -1.13 10.93
CA VAL A 204 2.23 -0.42 10.95
C VAL A 204 2.35 0.82 10.10
N ASP A 205 1.33 1.12 9.30
CA ASP A 205 1.26 2.36 8.52
C ASP A 205 -0.19 2.83 8.36
N ASN A 206 -0.33 4.08 7.94
CA ASN A 206 -1.62 4.66 7.61
C ASN A 206 -2.24 3.96 6.37
N GLU A 207 -3.55 3.78 6.37
CA GLU A 207 -4.31 3.13 5.30
C GLU A 207 -4.11 3.78 3.92
N ALA A 208 -4.10 5.13 3.84
CA ALA A 208 -3.91 5.83 2.58
C ALA A 208 -2.47 5.67 2.05
N ASN A 209 -1.47 5.64 2.94
CA ASN A 209 -0.09 5.34 2.59
C ASN A 209 0.02 3.95 1.95
N LEU A 210 -0.56 2.94 2.58
CA LEU A 210 -0.54 1.58 2.07
C LEU A 210 -1.36 1.45 0.78
N GLY A 211 -2.48 2.14 0.68
CA GLY A 211 -3.25 2.24 -0.56
C GLY A 211 -2.45 2.81 -1.72
N ALA A 212 -1.68 3.88 -1.49
CA ALA A 212 -0.78 4.47 -2.49
C ALA A 212 0.35 3.50 -2.89
N LEU A 213 0.94 2.80 -1.93
CA LEU A 213 1.94 1.78 -2.21
C LEU A 213 1.37 0.61 -3.01
N ALA A 214 0.11 0.22 -2.74
CA ALA A 214 -0.58 -0.77 -3.56
C ALA A 214 -0.73 -0.29 -5.01
N GLU A 215 -1.13 0.96 -5.23
CA GLU A 215 -1.21 1.54 -6.59
C GLU A 215 0.15 1.53 -7.30
N LEU A 216 1.21 1.92 -6.61
CA LEU A 216 2.57 1.94 -7.15
C LEU A 216 3.02 0.55 -7.64
N TRP A 217 2.72 -0.51 -6.87
CA TRP A 217 3.21 -1.85 -7.14
C TRP A 217 2.24 -2.75 -7.91
N ARG A 218 0.93 -2.46 -7.84
CA ARG A 218 -0.14 -3.36 -8.30
C ARG A 218 -1.23 -2.67 -9.12
N GLY A 219 -1.20 -1.34 -9.28
CA GLY A 219 -2.27 -0.56 -9.94
C GLY A 219 -2.53 -0.94 -11.41
N GLY A 220 -1.68 -1.76 -12.01
CA GLY A 220 -1.87 -2.33 -13.36
C GLY A 220 -1.85 -1.28 -14.48
N GLN A 221 -1.29 -0.12 -14.24
CA GLN A 221 -0.99 0.89 -15.27
C GLN A 221 0.38 0.59 -15.89
N ASP A 222 0.50 0.70 -17.20
CA ASP A 222 1.76 0.51 -17.92
C ASP A 222 2.02 1.73 -18.83
N PRO A 223 3.06 2.53 -18.57
CA PRO A 223 3.92 2.46 -17.38
C PRO A 223 3.19 2.85 -16.09
N ALA A 224 3.62 2.28 -14.96
CA ALA A 224 3.11 2.68 -13.65
C ALA A 224 3.54 4.12 -13.35
N PRO A 225 2.62 5.00 -12.88
CA PRO A 225 2.97 6.37 -12.52
C PRO A 225 3.96 6.36 -11.35
N ARG A 226 4.97 7.22 -11.41
CA ARG A 226 5.96 7.36 -10.35
C ARG A 226 5.70 8.56 -9.45
N ASP A 227 4.92 9.53 -9.98
CA ASP A 227 4.57 10.78 -9.32
C ASP A 227 3.05 10.92 -9.32
N PHE A 228 2.42 10.64 -8.19
CA PHE A 228 0.97 10.72 -8.09
C PHE A 228 0.49 11.06 -6.68
N VAL A 229 -0.73 11.58 -6.62
CA VAL A 229 -1.48 11.72 -5.37
C VAL A 229 -2.56 10.66 -5.35
N HIS A 230 -2.49 9.77 -4.37
CA HIS A 230 -3.55 8.81 -4.07
C HIS A 230 -4.55 9.44 -3.11
N VAL A 231 -5.83 9.31 -3.38
CA VAL A 231 -6.90 9.76 -2.49
C VAL A 231 -7.86 8.61 -2.29
N SER A 232 -8.10 8.25 -1.06
CA SER A 232 -9.08 7.24 -0.67
C SER A 232 -10.11 7.85 0.29
N ALA A 233 -11.30 7.30 0.27
CA ALA A 233 -12.28 7.55 1.30
C ALA A 233 -12.63 6.22 1.95
N GLU A 234 -12.76 6.26 3.25
CA GLU A 234 -13.56 5.36 4.05
C GLU A 234 -14.58 6.24 4.80
N ILE A 235 -14.53 6.30 6.12
CA ILE A 235 -15.35 7.25 6.88
C ILE A 235 -14.85 8.68 6.66
N GLY A 236 -13.53 8.89 6.71
CA GLY A 236 -12.86 10.15 6.38
C GLY A 236 -12.30 10.18 4.95
N ILE A 237 -11.45 11.17 4.69
CA ILE A 237 -10.67 11.30 3.45
C ILE A 237 -9.20 11.15 3.81
N GLY A 238 -8.58 10.08 3.34
CA GLY A 238 -7.15 9.87 3.38
C GLY A 238 -6.49 10.22 2.05
N ALA A 239 -5.26 10.70 2.09
CA ALA A 239 -4.44 10.84 0.89
C ALA A 239 -2.99 10.48 1.18
N ALA A 240 -2.26 10.14 0.13
CA ALA A 240 -0.85 9.89 0.17
C ALA A 240 -0.18 10.41 -1.12
N VAL A 241 1.04 10.86 -1.00
CA VAL A 241 1.82 11.42 -2.10
C VAL A 241 2.97 10.49 -2.42
N VAL A 242 3.12 10.12 -3.67
CA VAL A 242 4.27 9.38 -4.19
C VAL A 242 5.03 10.28 -5.14
N LEU A 243 6.34 10.45 -4.93
CA LEU A 243 7.25 11.22 -5.77
C LEU A 243 8.50 10.37 -6.06
N ASP A 244 8.93 10.33 -7.31
CA ASP A 244 10.03 9.46 -7.79
C ASP A 244 9.84 7.97 -7.43
N GLY A 245 8.59 7.52 -7.33
CA GLY A 245 8.25 6.16 -6.91
C GLY A 245 8.47 5.91 -5.41
N GLN A 246 8.55 6.96 -4.60
CA GLN A 246 8.70 6.87 -3.16
C GLN A 246 7.58 7.60 -2.43
N LEU A 247 7.09 7.01 -1.36
CA LEU A 247 6.07 7.61 -0.52
C LEU A 247 6.64 8.82 0.23
N LEU A 248 6.02 9.99 0.07
CA LEU A 248 6.33 11.18 0.84
C LEU A 248 5.73 11.07 2.23
N ARG A 249 6.57 10.81 3.24
CA ARG A 249 6.11 10.62 4.62
C ARG A 249 6.10 11.90 5.46
N GLY A 250 6.88 12.91 5.07
CA GLY A 250 7.13 14.08 5.90
C GLY A 250 8.02 13.76 7.11
N THR A 251 8.27 14.75 7.93
CA THR A 251 9.19 14.64 9.09
C THR A 251 8.66 13.70 10.16
N HIS A 252 7.36 13.73 10.42
CA HIS A 252 6.72 12.97 11.50
C HIS A 252 5.94 11.74 10.99
N GLY A 253 5.80 11.57 9.67
CA GLY A 253 4.98 10.54 9.06
C GLY A 253 3.58 11.00 8.65
N PHE A 254 3.26 12.30 8.77
CA PHE A 254 1.91 12.84 8.63
C PHE A 254 1.70 13.61 7.31
N ALA A 255 2.52 13.39 6.29
CA ALA A 255 2.26 13.97 4.98
C ALA A 255 1.03 13.31 4.34
N GLY A 256 0.22 14.10 3.63
CA GLY A 256 -0.95 13.57 2.93
C GLY A 256 -2.30 13.87 3.58
N GLU A 257 -2.36 14.65 4.65
CA GLU A 257 -3.59 15.00 5.39
C GLU A 257 -4.54 15.91 4.58
N LEU A 258 -4.85 15.52 3.33
CA LEU A 258 -5.70 16.27 2.39
C LEU A 258 -7.13 16.43 2.92
N GLY A 259 -7.63 15.43 3.66
CA GLY A 259 -8.95 15.47 4.28
C GLY A 259 -9.14 16.65 5.22
N HIS A 260 -8.06 17.18 5.79
CA HIS A 260 -8.08 18.31 6.73
C HIS A 260 -7.72 19.65 6.07
N VAL A 261 -7.50 19.70 4.75
CA VAL A 261 -7.36 20.96 4.02
C VAL A 261 -8.70 21.69 3.97
N PRO A 262 -8.78 22.96 4.40
CA PRO A 262 -10.03 23.72 4.35
C PRO A 262 -10.41 24.07 2.91
N VAL A 263 -11.53 23.57 2.44
CA VAL A 263 -12.12 23.90 1.12
C VAL A 263 -13.12 25.05 1.21
N ARG A 264 -13.64 25.29 2.40
CA ARG A 264 -14.48 26.45 2.74
C ARG A 264 -14.16 26.92 4.15
N PRO A 265 -13.34 27.94 4.34
CA PRO A 265 -12.84 28.37 5.67
C PRO A 265 -13.97 28.65 6.69
N GLU A 266 -15.12 29.16 6.21
CA GLU A 266 -16.30 29.46 7.05
C GLU A 266 -17.24 28.23 7.24
N GLY A 267 -16.78 27.06 6.81
CA GLY A 267 -17.58 25.83 6.86
C GLY A 267 -17.74 25.23 8.26
N PRO A 268 -18.32 24.02 8.35
CA PRO A 268 -18.55 23.35 9.63
C PRO A 268 -17.24 23.00 10.35
N GLU A 269 -17.35 22.82 11.67
CA GLU A 269 -16.27 22.36 12.51
C GLU A 269 -15.86 20.93 12.15
N CYS A 270 -14.55 20.65 12.22
CA CYS A 270 -13.97 19.34 11.98
C CYS A 270 -13.41 18.75 13.27
N ALA A 271 -13.44 17.43 13.42
CA ALA A 271 -12.88 16.71 14.56
C ALA A 271 -11.37 16.97 14.75
N CYS A 272 -10.66 17.47 13.73
CA CYS A 272 -9.25 17.89 13.85
C CYS A 272 -9.06 19.21 14.63
N GLY A 273 -10.13 19.93 14.95
CA GLY A 273 -10.12 21.27 15.56
C GLY A 273 -10.16 22.43 14.56
N GLY A 274 -10.03 22.16 13.25
CA GLY A 274 -10.20 23.13 12.17
C GLY A 274 -11.64 23.34 11.73
N ARG A 275 -11.85 24.18 10.70
CA ARG A 275 -13.16 24.42 10.09
C ARG A 275 -13.11 24.27 8.58
N GLY A 276 -14.21 23.76 8.00
CA GLY A 276 -14.40 23.69 6.56
C GLY A 276 -13.47 22.71 5.84
N CYS A 277 -12.91 21.74 6.54
CA CYS A 277 -12.07 20.69 6.00
C CYS A 277 -12.76 19.90 4.90
N LEU A 278 -12.01 19.39 3.93
CA LEU A 278 -12.53 18.58 2.81
C LEU A 278 -13.41 17.44 3.31
N GLU A 279 -13.02 16.76 4.38
CA GLU A 279 -13.73 15.62 4.97
C GLU A 279 -15.21 15.98 5.34
N GLN A 280 -15.45 17.23 5.75
CA GLN A 280 -16.80 17.71 6.09
C GLN A 280 -17.74 17.83 4.88
N TYR A 281 -17.21 17.66 3.65
CA TYR A 281 -17.96 17.75 2.40
C TYR A 281 -17.91 16.47 1.56
N ALA A 282 -16.80 15.71 1.64
CA ALA A 282 -16.55 14.55 0.80
C ALA A 282 -16.32 13.25 1.58
N GLY A 283 -16.19 13.29 2.92
CA GLY A 283 -16.20 12.10 3.77
C GLY A 283 -17.55 11.39 3.72
N GLU A 284 -17.56 10.09 3.99
CA GLU A 284 -18.74 9.23 3.88
C GLU A 284 -19.96 9.80 4.65
N GLU A 285 -19.78 10.12 5.93
CA GLU A 285 -20.86 10.64 6.76
C GLU A 285 -21.39 11.99 6.27
N ALA A 286 -20.54 12.83 5.70
CA ALA A 286 -20.95 14.10 5.11
C ALA A 286 -21.82 13.89 3.85
N VAL A 287 -21.43 12.94 3.00
CA VAL A 287 -22.19 12.59 1.78
C VAL A 287 -23.52 11.91 2.14
N LEU A 288 -23.54 11.00 3.11
CA LEU A 288 -24.76 10.37 3.62
C LEU A 288 -25.73 11.45 4.12
N ARG A 289 -25.30 12.31 5.01
CA ARG A 289 -26.11 13.41 5.55
C ARG A 289 -26.65 14.33 4.44
N ALA A 290 -25.82 14.70 3.47
CA ALA A 290 -26.23 15.50 2.32
C ALA A 290 -27.23 14.77 1.42
N SER A 291 -27.17 13.43 1.35
CA SER A 291 -28.14 12.59 0.64
C SER A 291 -29.43 12.33 1.43
N GLY A 292 -29.48 12.77 2.69
CA GLY A 292 -30.61 12.60 3.61
C GLY A 292 -30.72 11.22 4.22
N LEU A 293 -29.57 10.59 4.44
CA LEU A 293 -29.43 9.32 5.18
C LEU A 293 -28.62 9.55 6.44
N SER A 294 -28.96 8.88 7.51
CA SER A 294 -28.05 8.68 8.63
C SER A 294 -27.13 7.48 8.37
N PRO A 295 -25.98 7.40 9.04
CA PRO A 295 -25.13 6.21 8.99
C PRO A 295 -25.87 4.93 9.39
N GLU A 296 -26.73 4.99 10.40
CA GLU A 296 -27.52 3.87 10.91
C GLU A 296 -28.54 3.37 9.87
N GLU A 297 -29.27 4.30 9.21
CA GLU A 297 -30.18 3.97 8.14
C GLU A 297 -29.50 3.33 6.95
N ALA A 298 -28.30 3.82 6.59
CA ALA A 298 -27.51 3.26 5.52
C ALA A 298 -27.00 1.86 5.88
N THR A 299 -26.50 1.65 7.10
CA THR A 299 -26.07 0.34 7.59
C THR A 299 -27.25 -0.66 7.65
N ALA A 300 -28.43 -0.22 8.04
CA ALA A 300 -29.61 -1.07 8.07
C ALA A 300 -30.06 -1.53 6.66
N GLN A 301 -29.85 -0.68 5.62
CA GLN A 301 -30.16 -1.02 4.22
C GLN A 301 -29.13 -2.00 3.62
N HIS A 302 -27.85 -1.85 3.96
CA HIS A 302 -26.76 -2.72 3.52
C HIS A 302 -25.81 -3.00 4.69
N PRO A 303 -26.06 -4.06 5.46
CA PRO A 303 -25.17 -4.48 6.54
C PRO A 303 -23.80 -4.97 6.01
N GLY A 304 -22.76 -4.70 6.77
CA GLY A 304 -21.41 -5.16 6.50
C GLY A 304 -20.47 -4.09 5.94
N PRO A 305 -19.18 -4.43 5.78
CA PRO A 305 -18.14 -3.52 5.32
C PRO A 305 -18.48 -2.88 3.96
N GLY A 306 -18.26 -1.57 3.85
CA GLY A 306 -18.56 -0.82 2.63
C GLY A 306 -20.06 -0.68 2.29
N GLY A 307 -20.96 -1.24 3.11
CA GLY A 307 -22.40 -1.23 2.84
C GLY A 307 -23.00 0.17 2.71
N ARG A 308 -22.56 1.13 3.51
CA ARG A 308 -23.02 2.51 3.45
C ARG A 308 -22.67 3.20 2.12
N ILE A 309 -21.51 2.91 1.57
CA ILE A 309 -21.09 3.38 0.24
C ILE A 309 -21.92 2.69 -0.86
N ALA A 310 -22.20 1.40 -0.72
CA ALA A 310 -23.05 0.67 -1.66
C ALA A 310 -24.46 1.27 -1.73
N VAL A 311 -25.04 1.68 -0.60
CA VAL A 311 -26.36 2.39 -0.58
C VAL A 311 -26.29 3.66 -1.40
N LEU A 312 -25.26 4.49 -1.23
CA LEU A 312 -25.11 5.73 -2.02
C LEU A 312 -24.99 5.44 -3.52
N ALA A 313 -24.20 4.43 -3.91
CA ALA A 313 -24.03 4.03 -5.30
C ALA A 313 -25.35 3.53 -5.90
N VAL A 314 -26.08 2.66 -5.20
CA VAL A 314 -27.40 2.13 -5.64
C VAL A 314 -28.41 3.25 -5.81
N ARG A 315 -28.53 4.17 -4.84
CA ARG A 315 -29.45 5.31 -4.93
C ARG A 315 -29.10 6.24 -6.09
N ALA A 316 -27.82 6.54 -6.27
CA ALA A 316 -27.39 7.38 -7.39
C ALA A 316 -27.65 6.71 -8.75
N ALA A 317 -27.42 5.39 -8.85
CA ALA A 317 -27.70 4.61 -10.06
C ALA A 317 -29.19 4.57 -10.38
N SER A 318 -30.06 4.41 -9.36
CA SER A 318 -31.52 4.41 -9.54
C SER A 318 -32.12 5.79 -9.84
N GLY A 319 -31.30 6.85 -9.90
CA GLY A 319 -31.79 8.18 -10.29
C GLY A 319 -32.12 9.10 -9.13
N ASP A 320 -31.83 8.74 -7.89
CA ASP A 320 -32.05 9.59 -6.73
C ASP A 320 -31.31 10.92 -6.87
N GLN A 321 -32.06 12.00 -7.08
CA GLN A 321 -31.48 13.32 -7.32
C GLN A 321 -30.80 13.91 -6.10
N ARG A 322 -31.17 13.49 -4.89
CA ARG A 322 -30.56 13.96 -3.66
C ARG A 322 -29.19 13.30 -3.49
N ALA A 323 -29.10 11.98 -3.67
CA ALA A 323 -27.81 11.26 -3.68
C ALA A 323 -26.86 11.79 -4.77
N ARG A 324 -27.37 11.98 -6.00
CA ARG A 324 -26.58 12.55 -7.10
C ARG A 324 -26.07 13.97 -6.82
N ARG A 325 -26.88 14.82 -6.16
CA ARG A 325 -26.46 16.18 -5.76
C ARG A 325 -25.39 16.13 -4.67
N ALA A 326 -25.55 15.25 -3.68
CA ALA A 326 -24.56 15.05 -2.62
C ALA A 326 -23.21 14.63 -3.19
N LEU A 327 -23.18 13.63 -4.09
CA LEU A 327 -21.99 13.16 -4.75
C LEU A 327 -21.33 14.24 -5.64
N ARG A 328 -22.10 15.01 -6.40
CA ARG A 328 -21.57 16.15 -7.16
C ARG A 328 -20.93 17.21 -6.25
N GLY A 329 -21.53 17.47 -5.08
CA GLY A 329 -20.98 18.38 -4.09
C GLY A 329 -19.66 17.89 -3.51
N ALA A 330 -19.57 16.60 -3.19
CA ALA A 330 -18.35 15.93 -2.75
C ALA A 330 -17.25 15.98 -3.82
N GLY A 331 -17.61 15.68 -5.08
CA GLY A 331 -16.68 15.79 -6.21
C GLY A 331 -16.13 17.21 -6.39
N ALA A 332 -16.98 18.23 -6.25
CA ALA A 332 -16.54 19.63 -6.32
C ALA A 332 -15.57 19.97 -5.17
N ALA A 333 -15.85 19.54 -3.94
CA ALA A 333 -14.95 19.75 -2.80
C ALA A 333 -13.59 19.06 -3.00
N LEU A 334 -13.59 17.81 -3.49
CA LEU A 334 -12.38 17.08 -3.86
C LEU A 334 -11.56 17.85 -4.92
N GLY A 335 -12.21 18.37 -5.97
CA GLY A 335 -11.54 19.13 -7.02
C GLY A 335 -10.87 20.41 -6.50
N ILE A 336 -11.49 21.10 -5.54
CA ILE A 336 -10.92 22.29 -4.90
C ILE A 336 -9.65 21.94 -4.11
N ALA A 337 -9.71 20.90 -3.25
CA ALA A 337 -8.56 20.50 -2.44
C ALA A 337 -7.42 19.95 -3.31
N LEU A 338 -7.75 19.12 -4.29
CA LEU A 338 -6.78 18.53 -5.21
C LEU A 338 -6.09 19.55 -6.09
N ALA A 339 -6.77 20.66 -6.47
CA ALA A 339 -6.12 21.71 -7.21
C ALA A 339 -4.94 22.32 -6.45
N GLY A 340 -5.07 22.49 -5.13
CA GLY A 340 -3.96 22.93 -4.28
C GLY A 340 -2.80 21.94 -4.29
N ALA A 341 -3.08 20.67 -4.10
CA ALA A 341 -2.07 19.61 -4.11
C ALA A 341 -1.37 19.50 -5.48
N VAL A 342 -2.13 19.53 -6.59
CA VAL A 342 -1.59 19.43 -7.94
C VAL A 342 -0.72 20.64 -8.27
N ASN A 343 -1.14 21.87 -7.93
CA ASN A 343 -0.34 23.07 -8.16
C ASN A 343 0.96 23.11 -7.32
N LEU A 344 0.99 22.45 -6.15
CA LEU A 344 2.17 22.43 -5.29
C LEU A 344 3.16 21.30 -5.62
N LEU A 345 2.66 20.14 -6.02
CA LEU A 345 3.45 18.92 -6.15
C LEU A 345 3.73 18.55 -7.61
N ASP A 346 2.95 19.09 -8.54
CA ASP A 346 2.99 18.79 -9.99
C ASP A 346 3.02 17.28 -10.29
N PRO A 347 2.11 16.47 -9.71
CA PRO A 347 2.12 15.03 -9.89
C PRO A 347 1.70 14.67 -11.32
N GLU A 348 2.14 13.53 -11.82
CA GLU A 348 1.71 13.00 -13.12
C GLU A 348 0.20 12.70 -13.14
N LYS A 349 -0.32 12.14 -12.02
CA LYS A 349 -1.73 11.72 -11.89
C LYS A 349 -2.27 11.91 -10.48
N VAL A 350 -3.60 11.92 -10.40
CA VAL A 350 -4.37 11.72 -9.17
C VAL A 350 -5.09 10.38 -9.29
N VAL A 351 -4.99 9.51 -8.28
CA VAL A 351 -5.63 8.19 -8.26
C VAL A 351 -6.70 8.18 -7.18
N LEU A 352 -7.96 7.96 -7.57
CA LEU A 352 -9.08 7.81 -6.64
C LEU A 352 -9.22 6.34 -6.26
N GLY A 353 -9.04 6.01 -4.99
CA GLY A 353 -9.09 4.66 -4.44
C GLY A 353 -10.19 4.48 -3.38
N GLY A 354 -10.16 3.32 -2.72
CA GLY A 354 -11.07 3.00 -1.64
C GLY A 354 -12.54 3.15 -2.03
N ALA A 355 -13.33 3.66 -1.10
CA ALA A 355 -14.75 3.88 -1.28
C ALA A 355 -15.12 4.94 -2.33
N LEU A 356 -14.18 5.75 -2.82
CA LEU A 356 -14.43 6.67 -3.94
C LEU A 356 -14.60 5.94 -5.27
N THR A 357 -14.06 4.74 -5.41
CA THR A 357 -14.08 3.95 -6.66
C THR A 357 -15.51 3.69 -7.17
N PRO A 358 -16.43 3.09 -6.42
CA PRO A 358 -17.78 2.85 -6.90
C PRO A 358 -18.61 4.14 -7.07
N LEU A 359 -18.19 5.25 -6.47
CA LEU A 359 -18.86 6.54 -6.56
C LEU A 359 -18.31 7.43 -7.70
N ALA A 360 -17.19 7.06 -8.29
CA ALA A 360 -16.48 7.82 -9.30
C ALA A 360 -17.36 8.36 -10.45
N PRO A 361 -18.32 7.61 -11.03
CA PRO A 361 -19.16 8.12 -12.12
C PRO A 361 -19.92 9.42 -11.78
N TRP A 362 -20.25 9.64 -10.50
CA TRP A 362 -20.97 10.83 -10.05
C TRP A 362 -20.08 11.91 -9.44
N LEU A 363 -18.86 11.53 -8.98
CA LEU A 363 -17.88 12.46 -8.41
C LEU A 363 -17.05 13.15 -9.50
N LEU A 364 -16.53 12.38 -10.46
CA LEU A 364 -15.55 12.83 -11.45
C LEU A 364 -15.98 14.07 -12.24
N PRO A 365 -17.20 14.19 -12.80
CA PRO A 365 -17.54 15.35 -13.62
C PRO A 365 -17.47 16.70 -12.88
N ALA A 366 -17.75 16.70 -11.58
CA ALA A 366 -17.65 17.89 -10.75
C ALA A 366 -16.20 18.12 -10.28
N LEU A 367 -15.49 17.07 -9.94
CA LEU A 367 -14.09 17.11 -9.54
C LEU A 367 -13.21 17.68 -10.66
N GLU A 368 -13.31 17.10 -11.86
CA GLU A 368 -12.50 17.50 -13.02
C GLU A 368 -12.79 18.93 -13.44
N ARG A 369 -14.04 19.37 -13.36
CA ARG A 369 -14.43 20.78 -13.63
C ARG A 369 -13.74 21.72 -12.63
N GLU A 370 -13.83 21.45 -11.33
CA GLU A 370 -13.24 22.30 -10.29
C GLU A 370 -11.71 22.28 -10.35
N LEU A 371 -11.14 21.12 -10.62
CA LEU A 371 -9.71 20.95 -10.83
C LEU A 371 -9.25 21.78 -12.03
N GLY A 372 -9.86 21.60 -13.22
CA GLY A 372 -9.47 22.30 -14.44
C GLY A 372 -9.59 23.83 -14.38
N GLN A 373 -10.53 24.35 -13.56
CA GLN A 373 -10.67 25.81 -13.36
C GLN A 373 -9.59 26.42 -12.47
N ARG A 374 -8.81 25.60 -11.73
CA ARG A 374 -7.86 26.06 -10.71
C ARG A 374 -6.42 25.67 -10.97
N LEU A 375 -6.17 24.86 -11.99
CA LEU A 375 -4.81 24.56 -12.41
C LEU A 375 -4.16 25.78 -13.07
N THR A 376 -2.90 26.00 -12.74
CA THR A 376 -2.10 27.09 -13.30
C THR A 376 -1.65 26.82 -14.73
N ASP A 377 -1.54 25.54 -15.12
CA ASP A 377 -1.19 25.13 -16.48
C ASP A 377 -2.46 24.86 -17.30
N PRO A 378 -2.82 25.76 -18.26
CA PRO A 378 -4.00 25.58 -19.11
C PRO A 378 -3.86 24.45 -20.13
N ALA A 379 -2.65 23.97 -20.40
CA ALA A 379 -2.39 22.84 -21.30
C ALA A 379 -2.59 21.49 -20.60
N ARG A 380 -2.69 21.47 -19.27
CA ARG A 380 -2.95 20.27 -18.49
C ARG A 380 -4.45 19.99 -18.50
N PRO A 381 -4.96 19.04 -19.27
CA PRO A 381 -6.39 18.74 -19.28
C PRO A 381 -6.80 18.27 -17.89
N GLY A 382 -7.81 18.89 -17.29
CA GLY A 382 -8.43 18.40 -16.06
C GLY A 382 -8.97 16.98 -16.21
N SER A 383 -9.43 16.62 -17.42
CA SER A 383 -9.79 15.27 -17.84
C SER A 383 -8.53 14.50 -18.25
N GLY A 384 -8.21 13.42 -17.56
CA GLY A 384 -7.05 12.57 -17.81
C GLY A 384 -5.95 12.64 -16.75
N ALA A 385 -5.95 13.71 -15.92
CA ALA A 385 -5.11 13.77 -14.72
C ALA A 385 -5.65 12.92 -13.57
N VAL A 386 -6.95 12.56 -13.58
CA VAL A 386 -7.60 11.76 -12.54
C VAL A 386 -7.91 10.37 -13.09
N THR A 387 -7.47 9.36 -12.37
CA THR A 387 -7.73 7.95 -12.69
C THR A 387 -8.42 7.27 -11.52
N VAL A 388 -9.19 6.23 -11.80
CA VAL A 388 -9.85 5.43 -10.76
C VAL A 388 -9.05 4.16 -10.53
N SER A 389 -8.76 3.87 -9.27
CA SER A 389 -8.07 2.66 -8.85
C SER A 389 -8.79 1.40 -9.33
N ARG A 390 -8.02 0.40 -9.76
CA ARG A 390 -8.53 -0.94 -10.03
C ARG A 390 -8.54 -1.84 -8.79
N LEU A 391 -7.87 -1.41 -7.72
CA LEU A 391 -7.78 -2.16 -6.47
C LEU A 391 -9.03 -1.99 -5.59
N GLY A 392 -9.82 -0.93 -5.86
CA GLY A 392 -11.04 -0.65 -5.10
C GLY A 392 -10.77 -0.48 -3.60
N PRO A 393 -11.64 -1.00 -2.73
CA PRO A 393 -11.48 -0.91 -1.28
C PRO A 393 -10.31 -1.75 -0.73
N ASP A 394 -9.83 -2.73 -1.48
CA ASP A 394 -8.74 -3.63 -1.03
C ASP A 394 -7.35 -2.98 -1.06
N GLY A 395 -7.22 -1.74 -1.53
CA GLY A 395 -5.95 -1.03 -1.65
C GLY A 395 -5.08 -1.08 -0.39
N PRO A 396 -5.57 -0.65 0.79
CA PRO A 396 -4.79 -0.66 2.03
C PRO A 396 -4.33 -2.05 2.44
N LEU A 397 -5.22 -3.04 2.43
CA LEU A 397 -4.92 -4.43 2.77
C LEU A 397 -3.87 -5.05 1.84
N LEU A 398 -4.02 -4.85 0.53
CA LEU A 398 -3.06 -5.33 -0.47
C LEU A 398 -1.73 -4.59 -0.39
N GLY A 399 -1.75 -3.29 -0.10
CA GLY A 399 -0.54 -2.50 0.13
C GLY A 399 0.23 -2.97 1.35
N ALA A 400 -0.47 -3.30 2.42
CA ALA A 400 0.12 -3.89 3.62
C ALA A 400 0.85 -5.21 3.29
N ALA A 401 0.17 -6.18 2.70
CA ALA A 401 0.80 -7.44 2.31
C ALA A 401 1.96 -7.25 1.32
N SER A 402 1.77 -6.36 0.33
CA SER A 402 2.79 -6.08 -0.69
C SER A 402 4.01 -5.36 -0.12
N SER A 403 3.88 -4.55 0.93
CA SER A 403 5.02 -3.91 1.58
C SER A 403 5.99 -4.93 2.19
N VAL A 404 5.46 -6.03 2.74
CA VAL A 404 6.26 -7.15 3.23
C VAL A 404 6.96 -7.87 2.07
N VAL A 405 6.24 -8.10 0.96
CA VAL A 405 6.83 -8.69 -0.26
C VAL A 405 7.94 -7.80 -0.82
N GLN A 406 7.72 -6.48 -0.89
CA GLN A 406 8.75 -5.54 -1.35
C GLN A 406 9.99 -5.55 -0.46
N ALA A 407 9.84 -5.67 0.86
CA ALA A 407 10.98 -5.81 1.76
C ALA A 407 11.82 -7.06 1.45
N VAL A 408 11.20 -8.17 1.04
CA VAL A 408 11.91 -9.38 0.55
C VAL A 408 12.63 -9.10 -0.77
N LEU A 409 11.99 -8.40 -1.71
CA LEU A 409 12.60 -8.06 -3.01
C LEU A 409 13.77 -7.08 -2.84
N ASP A 410 13.66 -6.14 -1.90
CA ASP A 410 14.69 -5.11 -1.64
C ASP A 410 15.90 -5.68 -0.89
N ASP A 411 15.70 -6.61 0.04
CA ASP A 411 16.79 -7.27 0.79
C ASP A 411 16.62 -8.79 0.89
N PRO A 412 16.79 -9.53 -0.21
CA PRO A 412 16.62 -10.98 -0.24
C PRO A 412 17.49 -11.72 0.79
N ALA A 413 18.68 -11.19 1.09
CA ALA A 413 19.63 -11.80 2.03
C ALA A 413 19.12 -11.81 3.49
N GLY A 414 18.18 -10.94 3.84
CA GLY A 414 17.54 -10.87 5.16
C GLY A 414 16.49 -11.95 5.39
N PHE A 415 16.03 -12.64 4.33
CA PHE A 415 14.90 -13.57 4.36
C PHE A 415 15.27 -15.01 4.01
N ARG A 416 16.52 -15.42 4.29
CA ARG A 416 17.02 -16.78 4.04
C ARG A 416 16.18 -17.82 4.76
N ASP A 417 15.99 -18.97 4.10
CA ASP A 417 15.35 -20.12 4.74
C ASP A 417 16.33 -20.75 5.76
N PRO A 418 16.01 -20.75 7.05
CA PRO A 418 16.85 -21.40 8.04
C PRO A 418 16.99 -22.92 7.82
N ALA A 419 16.03 -23.56 7.14
CA ALA A 419 16.06 -24.99 6.83
C ALA A 419 17.04 -25.34 5.67
N GLY A 420 17.41 -24.39 4.82
CA GLY A 420 18.39 -24.57 3.74
C GLY A 420 19.86 -24.49 4.18
N ALA A 421 20.13 -24.14 5.44
CA ALA A 421 21.49 -23.96 5.95
C ALA A 421 22.17 -25.27 6.41
N ASP A 422 21.46 -26.39 6.54
CA ASP A 422 21.92 -27.63 7.15
C ASP A 422 22.07 -28.85 6.22
N GLU A 423 22.23 -28.67 4.90
CA GLU A 423 22.78 -29.77 4.10
C GLU A 423 24.32 -29.68 4.09
N PRO A 424 25.04 -30.51 4.87
CA PRO A 424 26.49 -30.60 4.77
C PRO A 424 26.82 -31.14 3.38
N ALA A 425 27.71 -30.42 2.67
CA ALA A 425 28.29 -30.84 1.39
C ALA A 425 28.70 -32.31 1.49
N GLY A 426 27.94 -33.17 0.78
CA GLY A 426 28.19 -34.61 0.75
C GLY A 426 29.61 -34.92 0.43
N ILE A 427 30.28 -35.59 1.35
CA ILE A 427 31.57 -36.22 1.19
C ILE A 427 31.51 -37.13 -0.04
N ARG A 428 32.12 -36.69 -1.13
CA ARG A 428 32.42 -37.62 -2.25
C ARG A 428 33.40 -38.66 -1.71
N GLY A 429 32.86 -39.84 -1.45
CA GLY A 429 33.67 -41.00 -1.13
C GLY A 429 34.63 -41.27 -2.31
N SER A 430 35.91 -41.22 -2.02
CA SER A 430 36.95 -41.82 -2.80
C SER A 430 36.88 -43.30 -2.58
N ASP A 431 36.42 -44.04 -3.55
CA ASP A 431 36.66 -45.47 -3.63
C ASP A 431 37.72 -45.76 -4.70
N ALA A 432 38.68 -46.59 -4.29
CA ALA A 432 39.89 -47.02 -4.97
C ALA A 432 39.64 -47.90 -6.21
#